data_26ae7474ca5924d7c527bef7295a58f9
#
_entry.id   26ae7474ca5924d7c527bef7295a58f9
#
_cell.length_a   1.000
_cell.length_b   1.000
_cell.length_c   1.000
_cell.angle_alpha   90.00
_cell.angle_beta   90.00
_cell.angle_gamma   90.00
#
_symmetry.space_group_name_H-M   'P 1'
#
loop_
_entity.id
_entity.type
_entity.pdbx_description
1 polymer ?
#
loop_
_entity_poly.entity_id
_entity_poly.type
_entity_poly.pdbx_seq_one_letter_code
_entity_poly.pdbx_strand_id
1 'polypeptide(L)'
;MNKDIEVWRSDQLTDDERMVIMRNLGFFSTAESLVGNNLVLAIFKHVTNAECRQYLLRQAFEEAVHSHTFLYVVESLGLDESEVFNMYNEIPAIARKDQFEMELTREVLSPDFTTDTFEGAQAFLKNLIGYYVIMEGIFFYTGFVMMLSFHRRNLMTGIGEQFQYIMRDESIHLSFGVDLINGIKAENPELWTPEFQERMIDRIKEAVELEIAYAKDCLPNGILGLNADLFRDYVQYVADRRLELSLI
;
A
#
# COMPACT_ATOMS: atom_id res chain seq x y z
N MET A 1 -5.83 -14.94 -16.96
CA MET A 1 -4.84 -15.91 -16.42
C MET A 1 -4.24 -16.87 -17.47
N ASN A 2 -5.00 -17.64 -18.28
CA ASN A 2 -4.39 -18.63 -19.21
C ASN A 2 -3.30 -18.02 -20.12
N LYS A 3 -3.53 -16.85 -20.72
CA LYS A 3 -2.53 -16.14 -21.52
C LYS A 3 -1.32 -15.70 -20.69
N ASP A 4 -1.53 -15.34 -19.42
CA ASP A 4 -0.43 -14.91 -18.55
C ASP A 4 0.47 -16.08 -18.20
N ILE A 5 -0.11 -17.28 -17.99
CA ILE A 5 0.65 -18.52 -17.77
C ILE A 5 1.51 -18.85 -19.01
N GLU A 6 0.94 -18.68 -20.22
CA GLU A 6 1.68 -18.88 -21.48
C GLU A 6 2.84 -17.87 -21.60
N VAL A 7 2.59 -16.58 -21.32
CA VAL A 7 3.62 -15.52 -21.34
C VAL A 7 4.70 -15.81 -20.28
N TRP A 8 4.30 -16.18 -19.07
CA TRP A 8 5.20 -16.52 -17.98
C TRP A 8 6.16 -17.68 -18.30
N ARG A 9 5.67 -18.69 -19.03
CA ARG A 9 6.43 -19.88 -19.42
C ARG A 9 7.22 -19.72 -20.73
N SER A 10 7.05 -18.61 -21.43
CA SER A 10 7.72 -18.33 -22.72
C SER A 10 8.92 -17.41 -22.53
N ASP A 11 9.59 -17.10 -23.63
CA ASP A 11 10.73 -16.16 -23.69
C ASP A 11 10.30 -14.70 -23.91
N GLN A 12 9.00 -14.38 -23.72
CA GLN A 12 8.48 -13.03 -23.93
C GLN A 12 8.85 -12.05 -22.80
N LEU A 13 9.17 -12.55 -21.61
CA LEU A 13 9.63 -11.77 -20.48
C LEU A 13 11.13 -11.97 -20.27
N THR A 14 11.85 -10.88 -20.05
CA THR A 14 13.25 -10.92 -19.61
C THR A 14 13.34 -11.34 -18.14
N ASP A 15 14.53 -11.68 -17.66
CA ASP A 15 14.75 -12.01 -16.26
C ASP A 15 14.49 -10.82 -15.34
N ASP A 16 14.86 -9.60 -15.77
CA ASP A 16 14.55 -8.36 -15.05
C ASP A 16 13.03 -8.14 -14.95
N GLU A 17 12.27 -8.40 -15.99
CA GLU A 17 10.81 -8.29 -16.00
C GLU A 17 10.15 -9.33 -15.08
N ARG A 18 10.65 -10.55 -15.06
CA ARG A 18 10.20 -11.59 -14.11
C ARG A 18 10.49 -11.16 -12.67
N MET A 19 11.66 -10.61 -12.41
CA MET A 19 12.02 -10.10 -11.09
C MET A 19 11.06 -8.98 -10.64
N VAL A 20 10.71 -8.03 -11.52
CA VAL A 20 9.72 -6.98 -11.22
C VAL A 20 8.38 -7.60 -10.80
N ILE A 21 7.88 -8.59 -11.54
CA ILE A 21 6.62 -9.27 -11.22
C ILE A 21 6.72 -9.96 -9.86
N MET A 22 7.79 -10.73 -9.62
CA MET A 22 8.00 -11.45 -8.35
C MET A 22 8.10 -10.50 -7.15
N ARG A 23 8.85 -9.39 -7.26
CA ARG A 23 8.97 -8.38 -6.21
C ARG A 23 7.63 -7.75 -5.85
N ASN A 24 6.82 -7.43 -6.86
CA ASN A 24 5.49 -6.86 -6.64
C ASN A 24 4.55 -7.89 -6.00
N LEU A 25 4.52 -9.13 -6.45
CA LEU A 25 3.71 -10.18 -5.82
C LEU A 25 4.14 -10.39 -4.35
N GLY A 26 5.43 -10.42 -4.06
CA GLY A 26 5.95 -10.55 -2.70
C GLY A 26 5.57 -9.39 -1.80
N PHE A 27 5.66 -8.15 -2.29
CA PHE A 27 5.26 -6.97 -1.54
C PHE A 27 3.74 -6.95 -1.27
N PHE A 28 2.92 -7.02 -2.32
CA PHE A 28 1.46 -6.93 -2.17
C PHE A 28 0.88 -8.07 -1.32
N SER A 29 1.37 -9.29 -1.46
CA SER A 29 0.88 -10.43 -0.67
C SER A 29 1.01 -10.22 0.84
N THR A 30 2.06 -9.52 1.30
CA THR A 30 2.25 -9.20 2.72
C THR A 30 1.49 -7.92 3.10
N ALA A 31 1.59 -6.89 2.27
CA ALA A 31 0.96 -5.59 2.51
C ALA A 31 -0.56 -5.71 2.70
N GLU A 32 -1.26 -6.45 1.85
CA GLU A 32 -2.70 -6.68 1.96
C GLU A 32 -3.10 -7.38 3.27
N SER A 33 -2.27 -8.27 3.77
CA SER A 33 -2.50 -8.90 5.08
C SER A 33 -2.36 -7.92 6.23
N LEU A 34 -1.35 -7.03 6.18
CA LEU A 34 -1.16 -5.97 7.18
C LEU A 34 -2.33 -4.99 7.14
N VAL A 35 -2.74 -4.57 5.94
CA VAL A 35 -3.85 -3.66 5.67
C VAL A 35 -5.16 -4.22 6.24
N GLY A 36 -5.55 -5.43 5.87
CA GLY A 36 -6.78 -6.06 6.35
C GLY A 36 -6.81 -6.23 7.88
N ASN A 37 -5.68 -6.62 8.49
CA ASN A 37 -5.57 -6.75 9.93
C ASN A 37 -5.71 -5.40 10.65
N ASN A 38 -5.02 -4.36 10.19
CA ASN A 38 -5.12 -3.03 10.79
C ASN A 38 -6.53 -2.45 10.68
N LEU A 39 -7.19 -2.63 9.55
CA LEU A 39 -8.56 -2.17 9.33
C LEU A 39 -9.53 -2.78 10.36
N VAL A 40 -9.51 -4.11 10.50
CA VAL A 40 -10.46 -4.83 11.35
C VAL A 40 -10.12 -4.70 12.84
N LEU A 41 -8.85 -4.83 13.20
CA LEU A 41 -8.42 -4.90 14.61
C LEU A 41 -8.14 -3.53 15.25
N ALA A 42 -7.80 -2.53 14.43
CA ALA A 42 -7.46 -1.19 14.90
C ALA A 42 -8.52 -0.15 14.54
N ILE A 43 -8.74 0.10 13.24
CA ILE A 43 -9.55 1.24 12.78
C ILE A 43 -11.02 1.04 13.13
N PHE A 44 -11.61 -0.09 12.77
CA PHE A 44 -13.04 -0.36 12.93
C PHE A 44 -13.54 -0.21 14.37
N LYS A 45 -12.72 -0.56 15.36
CA LYS A 45 -13.05 -0.48 16.78
C LYS A 45 -13.33 0.97 17.25
N HIS A 46 -12.57 1.92 16.69
CA HIS A 46 -12.57 3.31 17.17
C HIS A 46 -13.45 4.26 16.32
N VAL A 47 -13.93 3.82 15.18
CA VAL A 47 -14.87 4.59 14.34
C VAL A 47 -16.29 4.30 14.81
N THR A 48 -17.01 5.33 15.29
CA THR A 48 -18.37 5.19 15.86
C THR A 48 -19.49 5.57 14.89
N ASN A 49 -19.20 6.39 13.89
CA ASN A 49 -20.18 6.79 12.86
C ASN A 49 -20.69 5.56 12.07
N ALA A 50 -22.01 5.40 11.97
CA ALA A 50 -22.63 4.19 11.41
C ALA A 50 -22.34 4.02 9.91
N GLU A 51 -22.33 5.09 9.15
CA GLU A 51 -22.06 5.09 7.70
C GLU A 51 -20.60 4.77 7.43
N CYS A 52 -19.67 5.35 8.20
CA CYS A 52 -18.25 5.02 8.12
C CYS A 52 -18.01 3.54 8.45
N ARG A 53 -18.68 2.99 9.47
CA ARG A 53 -18.57 1.56 9.81
C ARG A 53 -19.08 0.64 8.70
N GLN A 54 -20.16 1.02 8.00
CA GLN A 54 -20.64 0.26 6.84
C GLN A 54 -19.62 0.25 5.72
N TYR A 55 -18.97 1.40 5.47
CA TYR A 55 -17.93 1.49 4.47
C TYR A 55 -16.68 0.65 4.85
N LEU A 56 -16.23 0.73 6.11
CA LEU A 56 -15.10 -0.08 6.60
C LEU A 56 -15.35 -1.60 6.46
N LEU A 57 -16.59 -2.07 6.63
CA LEU A 57 -16.93 -3.47 6.38
C LEU A 57 -16.84 -3.81 4.88
N ARG A 58 -17.22 -2.87 4.01
CA ARG A 58 -17.05 -3.04 2.57
C ARG A 58 -15.57 -3.07 2.18
N GLN A 59 -14.78 -2.15 2.71
CA GLN A 59 -13.34 -2.12 2.49
C GLN A 59 -12.68 -3.42 2.97
N ALA A 60 -13.01 -3.91 4.18
CA ALA A 60 -12.49 -5.18 4.69
C ALA A 60 -12.80 -6.38 3.77
N PHE A 61 -13.95 -6.37 3.11
CA PHE A 61 -14.27 -7.37 2.10
C PHE A 61 -13.39 -7.23 0.84
N GLU A 62 -13.13 -6.01 0.39
CA GLU A 62 -12.26 -5.72 -0.76
C GLU A 62 -10.82 -6.17 -0.49
N GLU A 63 -10.27 -5.89 0.70
CA GLU A 63 -8.93 -6.36 1.12
C GLU A 63 -8.82 -7.90 1.13
N ALA A 64 -9.88 -8.57 1.56
CA ALA A 64 -9.93 -10.03 1.51
C ALA A 64 -9.94 -10.56 0.06
N VAL A 65 -10.58 -9.86 -0.87
CA VAL A 65 -10.57 -10.18 -2.31
C VAL A 65 -9.20 -9.90 -2.91
N HIS A 66 -8.53 -8.79 -2.53
CA HIS A 66 -7.18 -8.47 -2.96
C HIS A 66 -6.18 -9.55 -2.52
N SER A 67 -6.18 -9.91 -1.25
CA SER A 67 -5.33 -10.99 -0.70
C SER A 67 -5.53 -12.31 -1.45
N HIS A 68 -6.80 -12.69 -1.70
CA HIS A 68 -7.12 -13.90 -2.47
C HIS A 68 -6.65 -13.81 -3.92
N THR A 69 -6.70 -12.61 -4.52
CA THR A 69 -6.23 -12.38 -5.88
C THR A 69 -4.73 -12.63 -6.00
N PHE A 70 -3.92 -12.16 -5.05
CA PHE A 70 -2.47 -12.41 -5.06
C PHE A 70 -2.13 -13.88 -4.88
N LEU A 71 -2.80 -14.58 -3.96
CA LEU A 71 -2.65 -16.02 -3.82
C LEU A 71 -2.99 -16.75 -5.13
N TYR A 72 -4.13 -16.43 -5.74
CA TYR A 72 -4.54 -17.03 -7.01
C TYR A 72 -3.53 -16.77 -8.15
N VAL A 73 -2.92 -15.59 -8.19
CA VAL A 73 -1.88 -15.27 -9.19
C VAL A 73 -0.63 -16.13 -8.97
N VAL A 74 -0.15 -16.22 -7.73
CA VAL A 74 1.03 -17.01 -7.35
C VAL A 74 0.84 -18.48 -7.73
N GLU A 75 -0.28 -19.08 -7.33
CA GLU A 75 -0.66 -20.46 -7.67
C GLU A 75 -0.77 -20.67 -9.19
N SER A 76 -1.44 -19.75 -9.90
CA SER A 76 -1.67 -19.86 -11.35
C SER A 76 -0.39 -19.82 -12.15
N LEU A 77 0.59 -19.01 -11.75
CA LEU A 77 1.90 -18.93 -12.39
C LEU A 77 2.80 -20.12 -12.03
N GLY A 78 2.42 -20.91 -11.01
CA GLY A 78 3.21 -22.03 -10.50
C GLY A 78 4.46 -21.57 -9.77
N LEU A 79 4.37 -20.44 -9.07
CA LEU A 79 5.45 -19.89 -8.23
C LEU A 79 5.52 -20.66 -6.90
N ASP A 80 6.69 -20.66 -6.29
CA ASP A 80 6.84 -21.16 -4.92
C ASP A 80 6.23 -20.14 -3.94
N GLU A 81 5.13 -20.52 -3.30
CA GLU A 81 4.42 -19.68 -2.34
C GLU A 81 5.32 -19.29 -1.16
N SER A 82 6.18 -20.22 -0.70
CA SER A 82 7.10 -19.94 0.41
C SER A 82 8.13 -18.88 0.03
N GLU A 83 8.63 -18.90 -1.21
CA GLU A 83 9.54 -17.89 -1.72
C GLU A 83 8.86 -16.52 -1.82
N VAL A 84 7.68 -16.47 -2.45
CA VAL A 84 6.95 -15.21 -2.65
C VAL A 84 6.52 -14.59 -1.33
N PHE A 85 5.88 -15.37 -0.47
CA PHE A 85 5.32 -14.86 0.80
C PHE A 85 6.38 -14.61 1.87
N ASN A 86 7.62 -15.09 1.70
CA ASN A 86 8.73 -14.80 2.61
C ASN A 86 9.58 -13.58 2.20
N MET A 87 9.26 -12.94 1.06
CA MET A 87 10.06 -11.80 0.57
C MET A 87 10.11 -10.63 1.56
N TYR A 88 9.11 -10.46 2.42
CA TYR A 88 9.14 -9.44 3.48
C TYR A 88 10.28 -9.65 4.50
N ASN A 89 10.78 -10.88 4.66
CA ASN A 89 11.95 -11.18 5.48
C ASN A 89 13.28 -11.11 4.71
N GLU A 90 13.25 -11.50 3.44
CA GLU A 90 14.45 -11.73 2.65
C GLU A 90 14.87 -10.51 1.83
N ILE A 91 13.92 -9.67 1.44
CA ILE A 91 14.17 -8.52 0.58
C ILE A 91 14.20 -7.24 1.41
N PRO A 92 15.39 -6.63 1.61
CA PRO A 92 15.53 -5.48 2.52
C PRO A 92 14.66 -4.28 2.16
N ALA A 93 14.34 -4.08 0.88
CA ALA A 93 13.47 -2.98 0.46
C ALA A 93 12.03 -3.20 0.88
N ILE A 94 11.51 -4.43 0.81
CA ILE A 94 10.18 -4.82 1.28
C ILE A 94 10.14 -4.79 2.81
N ALA A 95 11.09 -5.45 3.47
CA ALA A 95 11.18 -5.52 4.94
C ALA A 95 11.15 -4.14 5.60
N ARG A 96 11.84 -3.16 5.02
CA ARG A 96 11.85 -1.77 5.57
C ARG A 96 10.53 -1.05 5.42
N LYS A 97 9.79 -1.28 4.32
CA LYS A 97 8.44 -0.72 4.15
C LYS A 97 7.48 -1.31 5.19
N ASP A 98 7.48 -2.63 5.35
CA ASP A 98 6.64 -3.32 6.32
C ASP A 98 6.97 -2.91 7.77
N GLN A 99 8.25 -2.83 8.12
CA GLN A 99 8.67 -2.35 9.43
C GLN A 99 8.20 -0.91 9.69
N PHE A 100 8.37 -0.04 8.70
CA PHE A 100 7.94 1.36 8.79
C PHE A 100 6.43 1.48 9.02
N GLU A 101 5.61 0.70 8.30
CA GLU A 101 4.16 0.69 8.48
C GLU A 101 3.77 0.15 9.87
N MET A 102 4.42 -0.90 10.33
CA MET A 102 4.20 -1.43 11.69
C MET A 102 4.52 -0.40 12.77
N GLU A 103 5.54 0.45 12.61
CA GLU A 103 5.84 1.53 13.56
C GLU A 103 4.74 2.59 13.64
N LEU A 104 4.02 2.83 12.54
CA LEU A 104 2.90 3.78 12.50
C LEU A 104 1.62 3.19 13.10
N THR A 105 1.40 1.90 12.96
CA THR A 105 0.11 1.26 13.21
C THR A 105 0.08 0.40 14.49
N ARG A 106 1.21 -0.15 14.94
CA ARG A 106 1.31 -1.12 16.03
C ARG A 106 0.68 -0.68 17.33
N GLU A 107 0.79 0.60 17.70
CA GLU A 107 0.29 1.13 18.97
C GLU A 107 -1.24 0.96 19.09
N VAL A 108 -1.97 1.18 18.01
CA VAL A 108 -3.45 1.09 17.96
C VAL A 108 -3.94 -0.35 18.03
N LEU A 109 -3.09 -1.32 17.70
CA LEU A 109 -3.41 -2.75 17.82
C LEU A 109 -3.36 -3.27 19.27
N SER A 110 -2.84 -2.50 20.23
CA SER A 110 -2.82 -2.91 21.63
C SER A 110 -4.23 -3.12 22.19
N PRO A 111 -4.48 -4.20 22.93
CA PRO A 111 -5.78 -4.42 23.58
C PRO A 111 -6.20 -3.30 24.53
N ASP A 112 -5.24 -2.65 25.18
CA ASP A 112 -5.45 -1.56 26.14
C ASP A 112 -5.49 -0.18 25.49
N PHE A 113 -5.39 -0.09 24.16
CA PHE A 113 -5.41 1.18 23.44
C PHE A 113 -6.80 1.83 23.52
N THR A 114 -6.81 3.14 23.80
CA THR A 114 -8.02 3.98 23.84
C THR A 114 -7.78 5.30 23.14
N THR A 115 -8.82 5.86 22.56
CA THR A 115 -8.85 7.22 21.97
C THR A 115 -9.37 8.27 22.95
N ASP A 116 -9.64 7.90 24.21
CA ASP A 116 -10.20 8.82 25.23
C ASP A 116 -9.17 9.82 25.77
N THR A 117 -7.89 9.63 25.46
CA THR A 117 -6.80 10.56 25.82
C THR A 117 -6.32 11.33 24.60
N PHE A 118 -5.72 12.50 24.83
CA PHE A 118 -5.13 13.30 23.76
C PHE A 118 -4.07 12.52 22.97
N GLU A 119 -3.17 11.83 23.68
CA GLU A 119 -2.10 11.01 23.11
C GLU A 119 -2.65 9.85 22.30
N GLY A 120 -3.68 9.17 22.83
CA GLY A 120 -4.33 8.06 22.14
C GLY A 120 -5.09 8.53 20.87
N ALA A 121 -5.78 9.67 20.96
CA ALA A 121 -6.44 10.25 19.80
C ALA A 121 -5.44 10.66 18.70
N GLN A 122 -4.28 11.26 19.08
CA GLN A 122 -3.19 11.54 18.13
C GLN A 122 -2.57 10.25 17.57
N ALA A 123 -2.39 9.21 18.37
CA ALA A 123 -1.88 7.92 17.91
C ALA A 123 -2.84 7.25 16.91
N PHE A 124 -4.15 7.38 17.11
CA PHE A 124 -5.15 6.91 16.17
C PHE A 124 -5.09 7.70 14.85
N LEU A 125 -4.96 9.02 14.90
CA LEU A 125 -4.81 9.86 13.71
C LEU A 125 -3.52 9.54 12.95
N LYS A 126 -2.40 9.28 13.65
CA LYS A 126 -1.14 8.77 13.07
C LYS A 126 -1.35 7.43 12.36
N ASN A 127 -2.11 6.50 12.96
CA ASN A 127 -2.45 5.21 12.35
C ASN A 127 -3.22 5.40 11.04
N LEU A 128 -4.24 6.27 11.01
CA LEU A 128 -5.02 6.55 9.80
C LEU A 128 -4.16 7.15 8.69
N ILE A 129 -3.22 8.04 9.02
CA ILE A 129 -2.28 8.61 8.05
C ILE A 129 -1.35 7.54 7.51
N GLY A 130 -0.79 6.69 8.38
CA GLY A 130 0.04 5.55 7.97
C GLY A 130 -0.71 4.63 7.02
N TYR A 131 -1.89 4.24 7.41
CA TYR A 131 -2.72 3.30 6.67
C TYR A 131 -3.18 3.87 5.32
N TYR A 132 -3.97 4.94 5.32
CA TYR A 132 -4.60 5.45 4.10
C TYR A 132 -3.66 6.28 3.22
N VAL A 133 -2.85 7.16 3.85
CA VAL A 133 -2.04 8.12 3.07
C VAL A 133 -0.73 7.49 2.63
N ILE A 134 -0.08 6.72 3.50
CA ILE A 134 1.24 6.15 3.19
C ILE A 134 1.10 4.79 2.53
N MET A 135 0.47 3.80 3.17
CA MET A 135 0.38 2.45 2.62
C MET A 135 -0.44 2.44 1.32
N GLU A 136 -1.73 2.76 1.39
CA GLU A 136 -2.60 2.72 0.22
C GLU A 136 -2.37 3.91 -0.73
N GLY A 137 -1.93 5.07 -0.21
CA GLY A 137 -1.77 6.30 -1.00
C GLY A 137 -0.42 6.47 -1.67
N ILE A 138 0.66 5.86 -1.16
CA ILE A 138 2.03 5.99 -1.67
C ILE A 138 2.63 4.62 -2.00
N PHE A 139 2.70 3.69 -1.05
CA PHE A 139 3.45 2.44 -1.19
C PHE A 139 2.90 1.48 -2.24
N PHE A 140 1.61 1.53 -2.55
CA PHE A 140 1.01 0.69 -3.60
C PHE A 140 1.24 1.25 -5.00
N TYR A 141 1.42 2.56 -5.15
CA TYR A 141 1.38 3.21 -6.46
C TYR A 141 2.56 2.89 -7.37
N THR A 142 3.75 2.68 -6.82
CA THR A 142 4.91 2.21 -7.60
C THR A 142 4.64 0.83 -8.19
N GLY A 143 4.12 -0.08 -7.38
CA GLY A 143 3.75 -1.43 -7.82
C GLY A 143 2.67 -1.42 -8.89
N PHE A 144 1.64 -0.59 -8.74
CA PHE A 144 0.60 -0.44 -9.77
C PHE A 144 1.19 -0.02 -11.11
N VAL A 145 2.05 1.00 -11.13
CA VAL A 145 2.67 1.46 -12.39
C VAL A 145 3.54 0.37 -13.01
N MET A 146 4.33 -0.36 -12.21
CA MET A 146 5.15 -1.46 -12.69
C MET A 146 4.29 -2.55 -13.35
N MET A 147 3.26 -3.02 -12.66
CA MET A 147 2.41 -4.10 -13.16
C MET A 147 1.56 -3.68 -14.37
N LEU A 148 1.02 -2.46 -14.36
CA LEU A 148 0.25 -1.92 -15.48
C LEU A 148 1.12 -1.64 -16.72
N SER A 149 2.43 -1.47 -16.57
CA SER A 149 3.35 -1.35 -17.70
C SER A 149 3.37 -2.60 -18.58
N PHE A 150 3.28 -3.79 -17.99
CA PHE A 150 3.14 -5.05 -18.74
C PHE A 150 1.81 -5.11 -19.48
N HIS A 151 0.72 -4.76 -18.83
CA HIS A 151 -0.61 -4.73 -19.44
C HIS A 151 -0.63 -3.81 -20.67
N ARG A 152 -0.04 -2.62 -20.57
CA ARG A 152 0.07 -1.67 -21.68
C ARG A 152 0.84 -2.23 -22.89
N ARG A 153 1.73 -3.17 -22.66
CA ARG A 153 2.51 -3.87 -23.69
C ARG A 153 1.84 -5.16 -24.17
N ASN A 154 0.60 -5.42 -23.76
CA ASN A 154 -0.15 -6.64 -24.03
C ASN A 154 0.52 -7.91 -23.46
N LEU A 155 1.28 -7.76 -22.37
CA LEU A 155 1.87 -8.83 -21.57
C LEU A 155 1.17 -8.91 -20.21
N MET A 156 1.06 -10.10 -19.64
CA MET A 156 0.45 -10.32 -18.31
C MET A 156 -0.90 -9.60 -18.16
N THR A 157 -1.74 -9.71 -19.19
CA THR A 157 -2.97 -8.89 -19.31
C THR A 157 -4.02 -9.24 -18.28
N GLY A 158 -4.14 -10.50 -17.89
CA GLY A 158 -5.07 -10.92 -16.85
C GLY A 158 -4.67 -10.42 -15.47
N ILE A 159 -3.37 -10.47 -15.14
CA ILE A 159 -2.84 -9.88 -13.90
C ILE A 159 -3.00 -8.35 -13.94
N GLY A 160 -2.65 -7.71 -15.05
CA GLY A 160 -2.80 -6.28 -15.21
C GLY A 160 -4.25 -5.80 -15.03
N GLU A 161 -5.24 -6.58 -15.48
CA GLU A 161 -6.66 -6.30 -15.26
C GLU A 161 -7.01 -6.38 -13.76
N GLN A 162 -6.50 -7.36 -13.02
CA GLN A 162 -6.69 -7.43 -11.57
C GLN A 162 -6.08 -6.20 -10.87
N PHE A 163 -4.86 -5.83 -11.24
CA PHE A 163 -4.23 -4.61 -10.70
C PHE A 163 -5.00 -3.32 -11.02
N GLN A 164 -5.71 -3.24 -12.13
CA GLN A 164 -6.61 -2.11 -12.42
C GLN A 164 -7.81 -2.06 -11.46
N TYR A 165 -8.40 -3.22 -11.13
CA TYR A 165 -9.50 -3.28 -10.16
C TYR A 165 -9.01 -2.91 -8.75
N ILE A 166 -7.90 -3.50 -8.31
CA ILE A 166 -7.29 -3.18 -7.01
C ILE A 166 -6.97 -1.68 -6.93
N MET A 167 -6.26 -1.12 -7.89
CA MET A 167 -5.91 0.31 -7.90
C MET A 167 -7.15 1.23 -7.84
N ARG A 168 -8.25 0.84 -8.46
CA ARG A 168 -9.52 1.57 -8.37
C ARG A 168 -10.07 1.53 -6.95
N ASP A 169 -10.08 0.36 -6.32
CA ASP A 169 -10.57 0.18 -4.97
C ASP A 169 -9.68 0.96 -3.98
N GLU A 170 -8.36 0.88 -4.10
CA GLU A 170 -7.41 1.68 -3.29
C GLU A 170 -7.58 3.19 -3.45
N SER A 171 -7.97 3.66 -4.63
CA SER A 171 -8.26 5.08 -4.84
C SER A 171 -9.51 5.53 -4.08
N ILE A 172 -10.49 4.64 -3.90
CA ILE A 172 -11.71 4.91 -3.12
C ILE A 172 -11.39 4.81 -1.63
N HIS A 173 -10.59 3.82 -1.21
CA HIS A 173 -10.11 3.66 0.17
C HIS A 173 -9.36 4.91 0.64
N LEU A 174 -8.41 5.39 -0.16
CA LEU A 174 -7.68 6.62 0.12
C LEU A 174 -8.61 7.83 0.26
N SER A 175 -9.59 7.98 -0.65
CA SER A 175 -10.53 9.10 -0.59
C SER A 175 -11.34 9.07 0.71
N PHE A 176 -11.84 7.90 1.09
CA PHE A 176 -12.53 7.72 2.38
C PHE A 176 -11.61 8.02 3.56
N GLY A 177 -10.38 7.52 3.53
CA GLY A 177 -9.40 7.76 4.60
C GLY A 177 -9.07 9.24 4.78
N VAL A 178 -8.90 9.97 3.67
CA VAL A 178 -8.69 11.44 3.69
C VAL A 178 -9.89 12.15 4.29
N ASP A 179 -11.12 11.78 3.90
CA ASP A 179 -12.34 12.36 4.46
C ASP A 179 -12.46 12.04 5.96
N LEU A 180 -12.14 10.83 6.39
CA LEU A 180 -12.14 10.44 7.79
C LEU A 180 -11.10 11.23 8.60
N ILE A 181 -9.87 11.36 8.12
CA ILE A 181 -8.80 12.15 8.74
C ILE A 181 -9.24 13.62 8.87
N ASN A 182 -9.75 14.20 7.80
CA ASN A 182 -10.21 15.61 7.81
C ASN A 182 -11.43 15.81 8.71
N GLY A 183 -12.34 14.84 8.78
CA GLY A 183 -13.47 14.85 9.72
C GLY A 183 -12.99 14.87 11.17
N ILE A 184 -12.05 13.99 11.55
CA ILE A 184 -11.47 13.95 12.90
C ILE A 184 -10.76 15.25 13.22
N LYS A 185 -9.97 15.82 12.29
CA LYS A 185 -9.32 17.14 12.46
C LYS A 185 -10.33 18.28 12.67
N ALA A 186 -11.43 18.25 11.96
CA ALA A 186 -12.49 19.28 12.10
C ALA A 186 -13.26 19.18 13.44
N GLU A 187 -13.49 17.96 13.90
CA GLU A 187 -14.16 17.69 15.18
C GLU A 187 -13.23 17.92 16.39
N ASN A 188 -11.91 17.71 16.22
CA ASN A 188 -10.90 17.77 17.29
C ASN A 188 -9.67 18.58 16.83
N PRO A 189 -9.81 19.88 16.59
CA PRO A 189 -8.72 20.70 16.02
C PRO A 189 -7.48 20.76 16.90
N GLU A 190 -7.62 20.56 18.21
CA GLU A 190 -6.50 20.49 19.17
C GLU A 190 -5.55 19.33 18.88
N LEU A 191 -5.98 18.26 18.24
CA LEU A 191 -5.11 17.12 17.88
C LEU A 191 -4.12 17.47 16.77
N TRP A 192 -4.44 18.46 15.92
CA TRP A 192 -3.65 18.86 14.77
C TRP A 192 -2.65 19.95 15.12
N THR A 193 -1.76 19.68 16.10
CA THR A 193 -0.74 20.64 16.51
C THR A 193 0.34 20.79 15.45
N PRO A 194 1.05 21.97 15.40
CA PRO A 194 2.19 22.15 14.48
C PRO A 194 3.24 21.05 14.60
N GLU A 195 3.53 20.59 15.82
CA GLU A 195 4.52 19.55 16.10
C GLU A 195 4.07 18.18 15.58
N PHE A 196 2.75 17.88 15.67
CA PHE A 196 2.20 16.64 15.12
C PHE A 196 2.22 16.68 13.59
N GLN A 197 1.84 17.81 13.00
CA GLN A 197 1.87 18.03 11.55
C GLN A 197 3.28 17.85 10.99
N GLU A 198 4.29 18.48 11.61
CA GLU A 198 5.69 18.38 11.20
C GLU A 198 6.17 16.92 11.25
N ARG A 199 5.86 16.19 12.34
CA ARG A 199 6.17 14.75 12.45
C ARG A 199 5.54 13.92 11.33
N MET A 200 4.29 14.18 10.97
CA MET A 200 3.61 13.42 9.89
C MET A 200 4.22 13.74 8.52
N ILE A 201 4.56 15.00 8.27
CA ILE A 201 5.27 15.41 7.04
C ILE A 201 6.62 14.69 6.95
N ASP A 202 7.36 14.61 8.03
CA ASP A 202 8.67 13.94 8.04
C ASP A 202 8.52 12.41 7.84
N ARG A 203 7.49 11.80 8.40
CA ARG A 203 7.19 10.37 8.12
C ARG A 203 6.82 10.14 6.65
N ILE A 204 6.10 11.05 6.01
CA ILE A 204 5.81 10.95 4.57
C ILE A 204 7.09 11.12 3.74
N LYS A 205 7.99 12.03 4.08
CA LYS A 205 9.30 12.14 3.40
C LYS A 205 10.11 10.85 3.53
N GLU A 206 10.13 10.25 4.71
CA GLU A 206 10.78 8.94 4.94
C GLU A 206 10.15 7.84 4.08
N ALA A 207 8.82 7.78 4.02
CA ALA A 207 8.09 6.85 3.16
C ALA A 207 8.44 7.02 1.66
N VAL A 208 8.60 8.26 1.19
CA VAL A 208 9.06 8.56 -0.18
C VAL A 208 10.44 7.96 -0.45
N GLU A 209 11.39 8.10 0.47
CA GLU A 209 12.73 7.51 0.30
C GLU A 209 12.70 5.97 0.32
N LEU A 210 11.86 5.36 1.15
CA LEU A 210 11.65 3.91 1.17
C LEU A 210 11.05 3.41 -0.15
N GLU A 211 10.08 4.14 -0.70
CA GLU A 211 9.44 3.78 -1.96
C GLU A 211 10.40 3.94 -3.17
N ILE A 212 11.23 4.98 -3.17
CA ILE A 212 12.30 5.15 -4.15
C ILE A 212 13.33 4.01 -4.06
N ALA A 213 13.67 3.58 -2.84
CA ALA A 213 14.57 2.45 -2.62
C ALA A 213 13.96 1.13 -3.12
N TYR A 214 12.66 0.92 -2.90
CA TYR A 214 11.92 -0.22 -3.43
C TYR A 214 11.91 -0.23 -4.96
N ALA A 215 11.63 0.92 -5.60
CA ALA A 215 11.68 1.03 -7.05
C ALA A 215 13.06 0.69 -7.63
N LYS A 216 14.14 1.08 -6.96
CA LYS A 216 15.51 0.74 -7.36
C LYS A 216 15.81 -0.75 -7.21
N ASP A 217 15.30 -1.39 -6.15
CA ASP A 217 15.45 -2.85 -5.96
C ASP A 217 14.71 -3.63 -7.05
N CYS A 218 13.50 -3.19 -7.41
CA CYS A 218 12.71 -3.82 -8.48
C CYS A 218 13.29 -3.59 -9.89
N LEU A 219 13.97 -2.47 -10.12
CA LEU A 219 14.41 -2.02 -11.45
C LEU A 219 15.92 -1.72 -11.51
N PRO A 220 16.81 -2.62 -11.10
CA PRO A 220 18.25 -2.37 -11.06
C PRO A 220 18.83 -2.05 -12.44
N ASN A 221 18.30 -2.67 -13.50
CA ASN A 221 18.69 -2.46 -14.89
C ASN A 221 17.60 -1.72 -15.71
N GLY A 222 16.46 -1.42 -15.08
CA GLY A 222 15.28 -0.94 -15.78
C GLY A 222 14.59 -2.03 -16.61
N ILE A 223 13.39 -1.73 -17.08
CA ILE A 223 12.64 -2.50 -18.08
C ILE A 223 12.13 -1.55 -19.16
N LEU A 224 11.58 -2.09 -20.24
CA LEU A 224 11.09 -1.25 -21.35
C LEU A 224 10.10 -0.18 -20.87
N GLY A 225 10.52 1.08 -20.94
CA GLY A 225 9.72 2.26 -20.59
C GLY A 225 9.76 2.67 -19.12
N LEU A 226 10.44 1.91 -18.22
CA LEU A 226 10.55 2.20 -16.81
C LEU A 226 11.97 2.07 -16.29
N ASN A 227 12.40 3.01 -15.45
CA ASN A 227 13.64 2.96 -14.70
C ASN A 227 13.47 3.62 -13.31
N ALA A 228 14.45 3.44 -12.44
CA ALA A 228 14.39 3.95 -11.07
C ALA A 228 14.30 5.48 -10.99
N ASP A 229 14.90 6.22 -11.92
CA ASP A 229 14.87 7.69 -11.91
C ASP A 229 13.47 8.25 -12.20
N LEU A 230 12.73 7.63 -13.14
CA LEU A 230 11.33 7.98 -13.39
C LEU A 230 10.45 7.78 -12.13
N PHE A 231 10.73 6.74 -11.36
CA PHE A 231 9.98 6.51 -10.12
C PHE A 231 10.30 7.52 -9.03
N ARG A 232 11.49 8.10 -8.98
CA ARG A 232 11.79 9.19 -8.05
C ARG A 232 10.83 10.37 -8.25
N ASP A 233 10.72 10.87 -9.46
CA ASP A 233 9.84 11.99 -9.79
C ASP A 233 8.37 11.64 -9.57
N TYR A 234 8.00 10.41 -9.94
CA TYR A 234 6.62 9.92 -9.77
C TYR A 234 6.21 9.79 -8.31
N VAL A 235 7.03 9.19 -7.47
CA VAL A 235 6.73 9.00 -6.03
C VAL A 235 6.65 10.35 -5.32
N GLN A 236 7.55 11.30 -5.63
CA GLN A 236 7.48 12.67 -5.12
C GLN A 236 6.17 13.35 -5.52
N TYR A 237 5.80 13.28 -6.79
CA TYR A 237 4.53 13.82 -7.27
C TYR A 237 3.32 13.21 -6.54
N VAL A 238 3.30 11.89 -6.38
CA VAL A 238 2.23 11.20 -5.64
C VAL A 238 2.17 11.70 -4.20
N ALA A 239 3.30 11.78 -3.50
CA ALA A 239 3.36 12.23 -2.11
C ALA A 239 2.90 13.68 -1.95
N ASP A 240 3.31 14.59 -2.84
CA ASP A 240 2.85 15.98 -2.84
C ASP A 240 1.32 16.07 -2.95
N ARG A 241 0.72 15.28 -3.84
CA ARG A 241 -0.74 15.20 -3.97
C ARG A 241 -1.42 14.68 -2.70
N ARG A 242 -0.81 13.75 -1.97
CA ARG A 242 -1.36 13.23 -0.70
C ARG A 242 -1.25 14.26 0.42
N LEU A 243 -0.14 14.99 0.48
CA LEU A 243 0.05 16.09 1.42
C LEU A 243 -1.02 17.17 1.25
N GLU A 244 -1.28 17.61 0.02
CA GLU A 244 -2.33 18.60 -0.29
C GLU A 244 -3.74 18.16 0.15
N LEU A 245 -4.04 16.87 0.08
CA LEU A 245 -5.37 16.34 0.39
C LEU A 245 -5.61 16.17 1.89
N SER A 246 -4.59 15.84 2.67
CA SER A 246 -4.76 15.37 4.05
C SER A 246 -4.02 16.17 5.11
N LEU A 247 -2.91 16.84 4.77
CA LEU A 247 -2.01 17.42 5.78
C LEU A 247 -1.82 18.94 5.66
N ILE A 248 -2.10 19.55 4.55
CA ILE A 248 -2.06 20.99 4.32
C ILE A 248 -3.47 21.51 4.13
#